data_233b3c75ae304e9ae5d18532edefba0b
#
_entry.id   233b3c75ae304e9ae5d18532edefba0b
#
_cell.length_a   1.000
_cell.length_b   1.000
_cell.length_c   1.000
_cell.angle_alpha   90.00
_cell.angle_beta   90.00
_cell.angle_gamma   90.00
#
_symmetry.space_group_name_H-M   'P 1'
#
loop_
_entity.id
_entity.type
_entity.pdbx_description
1 polymer ?
#
loop_
_entity_poly.entity_id
_entity_poly.type
_entity_poly.pdbx_seq_one_letter_code
_entity_poly.pdbx_strand_id
1 'polypeptide(L)'
;VKEAVSIPVIGNGDVRSVEDFHRMMNETGCDAVMLGRGIVGNPFLIQECVDSITGQKHEFSMEDRIEICMDHAKGLADTKGEKVAIREMRGLASWYLKGLPSSRIFKNEMSQMNTLEDLENILRQFMEVQRGNQNHLGF
;
A
#
# COMPACT_ATOMS: atom_id res chain seq x y z
N VAL A 1 26.53 -14.26 1.04
CA VAL A 1 25.68 -15.44 1.33
C VAL A 1 25.46 -16.24 0.05
N LYS A 2 24.98 -15.62 -1.03
CA LYS A 2 24.64 -16.33 -2.28
C LYS A 2 25.81 -17.15 -2.85
N GLU A 3 27.02 -16.61 -2.85
CA GLU A 3 28.21 -17.29 -3.33
C GLU A 3 28.63 -18.52 -2.49
N ALA A 4 28.17 -18.59 -1.25
CA ALA A 4 28.55 -19.63 -0.31
C ALA A 4 27.55 -20.80 -0.24
N VAL A 5 26.41 -20.73 -0.96
CA VAL A 5 25.36 -21.75 -0.92
C VAL A 5 24.82 -22.06 -2.30
N SER A 6 24.33 -23.30 -2.47
CA SER A 6 23.71 -23.77 -3.73
C SER A 6 22.18 -23.73 -3.71
N ILE A 7 21.58 -23.41 -2.55
CA ILE A 7 20.13 -23.28 -2.41
C ILE A 7 19.65 -21.90 -2.85
N PRO A 8 18.37 -21.73 -3.20
CA PRO A 8 17.80 -20.42 -3.46
C PRO A 8 17.95 -19.48 -2.26
N VAL A 9 18.32 -18.23 -2.55
CA VAL A 9 18.49 -17.16 -1.54
C VAL A 9 17.49 -16.08 -1.79
N ILE A 10 16.71 -15.74 -0.75
CA ILE A 10 15.73 -14.66 -0.77
C ILE A 10 16.34 -13.44 -0.07
N GLY A 11 16.58 -12.37 -0.83
CA GLY A 11 17.07 -11.09 -0.29
C GLY A 11 15.97 -10.34 0.46
N ASN A 12 16.31 -9.73 1.59
CA ASN A 12 15.40 -8.90 2.38
C ASN A 12 16.14 -7.68 2.92
N GLY A 13 15.56 -6.49 2.80
CA GLY A 13 16.10 -5.26 3.37
C GLY A 13 15.65 -4.01 2.61
N ASP A 14 14.84 -3.17 3.26
CA ASP A 14 14.44 -1.80 2.84
C ASP A 14 14.09 -1.60 1.35
N VAL A 15 13.45 -2.58 0.72
CA VAL A 15 12.92 -2.47 -0.63
C VAL A 15 11.58 -1.73 -0.58
N ARG A 16 11.55 -0.52 -1.14
CA ARG A 16 10.38 0.39 -1.11
C ARG A 16 10.00 0.90 -2.50
N SER A 17 10.74 0.53 -3.52
CA SER A 17 10.50 0.89 -4.91
C SER A 17 10.96 -0.23 -5.84
N VAL A 18 10.58 -0.14 -7.11
CA VAL A 18 11.06 -1.05 -8.16
C VAL A 18 12.58 -0.92 -8.35
N GLU A 19 13.12 0.28 -8.20
CA GLU A 19 14.57 0.53 -8.27
C GLU A 19 15.32 -0.19 -7.12
N ASP A 20 14.80 -0.13 -5.90
CA ASP A 20 15.35 -0.86 -4.75
C ASP A 20 15.31 -2.37 -4.99
N PHE A 21 14.22 -2.88 -5.58
CA PHE A 21 14.07 -4.28 -5.95
C PHE A 21 15.17 -4.70 -6.95
N HIS A 22 15.37 -3.96 -8.05
CA HIS A 22 16.40 -4.26 -9.03
C HIS A 22 17.81 -4.12 -8.43
N ARG A 23 18.04 -3.13 -7.59
CA ARG A 23 19.31 -2.96 -6.88
C ARG A 23 19.61 -4.19 -6.01
N MET A 24 18.65 -4.67 -5.23
CA MET A 24 18.80 -5.87 -4.41
C MET A 24 19.15 -7.09 -5.26
N MET A 25 18.42 -7.32 -6.35
CA MET A 25 18.69 -8.43 -7.28
C MET A 25 20.10 -8.35 -7.88
N ASN A 26 20.49 -7.18 -8.38
CA ASN A 26 21.74 -6.99 -9.12
C ASN A 26 22.97 -7.00 -8.20
N GLU A 27 22.90 -6.35 -7.04
CA GLU A 27 24.05 -6.24 -6.14
C GLU A 27 24.31 -7.53 -5.34
N THR A 28 23.25 -8.27 -5.01
CA THR A 28 23.37 -9.46 -4.16
C THR A 28 23.36 -10.77 -4.94
N GLY A 29 22.84 -10.77 -6.16
CA GLY A 29 22.64 -11.98 -6.96
C GLY A 29 21.64 -12.96 -6.35
N CYS A 30 20.76 -12.49 -5.44
CA CYS A 30 19.73 -13.34 -4.83
C CYS A 30 18.71 -13.82 -5.87
N ASP A 31 18.05 -14.93 -5.59
CA ASP A 31 17.11 -15.57 -6.52
C ASP A 31 15.69 -14.95 -6.44
N ALA A 32 15.37 -14.33 -5.31
CA ALA A 32 14.11 -13.63 -5.08
C ALA A 32 14.30 -12.51 -4.05
N VAL A 33 13.33 -11.61 -3.96
CA VAL A 33 13.30 -10.51 -2.99
C VAL A 33 12.04 -10.59 -2.15
N MET A 34 12.19 -10.49 -0.84
CA MET A 34 11.09 -10.39 0.10
C MET A 34 10.79 -8.90 0.37
N LEU A 35 9.56 -8.50 0.10
CA LEU A 35 9.05 -7.17 0.42
C LEU A 35 8.41 -7.18 1.82
N GLY A 36 8.97 -6.41 2.74
CA GLY A 36 8.44 -6.26 4.10
C GLY A 36 7.69 -4.94 4.25
N ARG A 37 8.24 -4.01 5.03
CA ARG A 37 7.61 -2.70 5.33
C ARG A 37 7.32 -1.84 4.09
N GLY A 38 7.96 -2.10 2.96
CA GLY A 38 7.75 -1.35 1.72
C GLY A 38 6.33 -1.43 1.17
N ILE A 39 5.59 -2.50 1.48
CA ILE A 39 4.21 -2.68 1.00
C ILE A 39 3.14 -2.09 1.94
N VAL A 40 3.52 -1.54 3.09
CA VAL A 40 2.57 -0.92 4.01
C VAL A 40 1.95 0.32 3.36
N GLY A 41 0.65 0.25 3.09
CA GLY A 41 -0.11 1.28 2.36
C GLY A 41 0.17 1.36 0.85
N ASN A 42 1.03 0.49 0.33
CA ASN A 42 1.30 0.35 -1.10
C ASN A 42 1.55 -1.12 -1.49
N PRO A 43 0.55 -1.99 -1.38
CA PRO A 43 0.69 -3.40 -1.77
C PRO A 43 0.91 -3.59 -3.28
N PHE A 44 0.59 -2.59 -4.09
CA PHE A 44 0.82 -2.59 -5.54
C PHE A 44 2.29 -2.69 -5.92
N LEU A 45 3.21 -2.31 -5.03
CA LEU A 45 4.65 -2.46 -5.25
C LEU A 45 5.05 -3.89 -5.64
N ILE A 46 4.33 -4.90 -5.13
CA ILE A 46 4.58 -6.31 -5.51
C ILE A 46 4.31 -6.50 -7.00
N GLN A 47 3.16 -6.03 -7.49
CA GLN A 47 2.80 -6.13 -8.90
C GLN A 47 3.74 -5.30 -9.77
N GLU A 48 4.11 -4.10 -9.35
CA GLU A 48 5.06 -3.24 -10.06
C GLU A 48 6.43 -3.92 -10.21
N CYS A 49 6.91 -4.61 -9.19
CA CYS A 49 8.14 -5.40 -9.26
C CYS A 49 8.00 -6.57 -10.25
N VAL A 50 6.88 -7.29 -10.23
CA VAL A 50 6.61 -8.38 -11.20
C VAL A 50 6.54 -7.85 -12.61
N ASP A 51 5.85 -6.74 -12.84
CA ASP A 51 5.72 -6.10 -14.14
C ASP A 51 7.08 -5.71 -14.71
N SER A 52 7.97 -5.19 -13.85
CA SER A 52 9.32 -4.79 -14.26
C SER A 52 10.19 -5.95 -14.74
N ILE A 53 9.88 -7.18 -14.33
CA ILE A 53 10.60 -8.40 -14.77
C ILE A 53 9.93 -9.01 -16.00
N THR A 54 8.60 -8.99 -16.06
CA THR A 54 7.81 -9.66 -17.10
C THR A 54 7.55 -8.80 -18.32
N GLY A 55 7.87 -7.49 -18.25
CA GLY A 55 7.58 -6.51 -19.29
C GLY A 55 6.10 -6.16 -19.42
N GLN A 56 5.30 -6.53 -18.43
CA GLN A 56 3.90 -6.10 -18.32
C GLN A 56 3.82 -4.73 -17.66
N LYS A 57 2.65 -4.09 -17.76
CA LYS A 57 2.38 -2.81 -17.10
C LYS A 57 0.94 -2.80 -16.59
N HIS A 58 0.78 -2.80 -15.27
CA HIS A 58 -0.48 -2.54 -14.62
C HIS A 58 -0.51 -1.09 -14.11
N GLU A 59 -1.64 -0.44 -14.25
CA GLU A 59 -1.87 0.91 -13.71
C GLU A 59 -2.91 0.81 -12.61
N PHE A 60 -2.60 1.42 -11.47
CA PHE A 60 -3.47 1.39 -10.30
C PHE A 60 -4.05 2.78 -10.08
N SER A 61 -5.38 2.83 -10.05
CA SER A 61 -6.13 4.06 -9.82
C SER A 61 -6.18 4.43 -8.33
N MET A 62 -6.72 5.59 -8.05
CA MET A 62 -7.02 5.97 -6.67
C MET A 62 -8.12 5.10 -6.08
N GLU A 63 -9.10 4.74 -6.90
CA GLU A 63 -10.18 3.83 -6.56
C GLU A 63 -9.62 2.46 -6.08
N ASP A 64 -8.68 1.87 -6.83
CA ASP A 64 -8.02 0.62 -6.44
C ASP A 64 -7.34 0.74 -5.08
N ARG A 65 -6.70 1.89 -4.82
CA ARG A 65 -6.03 2.15 -3.54
C ARG A 65 -7.00 2.23 -2.37
N ILE A 66 -8.17 2.83 -2.57
CA ILE A 66 -9.23 2.92 -1.56
C ILE A 66 -9.87 1.55 -1.33
N GLU A 67 -10.15 0.81 -2.41
CA GLU A 67 -10.73 -0.52 -2.34
C GLU A 67 -9.83 -1.47 -1.54
N ILE A 68 -8.54 -1.53 -1.85
CA ILE A 68 -7.61 -2.42 -1.13
C ILE A 68 -7.40 -1.97 0.33
N CYS A 69 -7.54 -0.69 0.65
CA CYS A 69 -7.55 -0.21 2.03
C CYS A 69 -8.75 -0.77 2.80
N MET A 70 -9.94 -0.75 2.19
CA MET A 70 -11.15 -1.34 2.79
C MET A 70 -11.06 -2.85 2.92
N ASP A 71 -10.54 -3.55 1.92
CA ASP A 71 -10.36 -4.99 1.96
C ASP A 71 -9.37 -5.40 3.06
N HIS A 72 -8.29 -4.64 3.25
CA HIS A 72 -7.38 -4.83 4.36
C HIS A 72 -8.09 -4.69 5.71
N ALA A 73 -8.91 -3.65 5.88
CA ALA A 73 -9.66 -3.44 7.11
C ALA A 73 -10.67 -4.56 7.39
N LYS A 74 -11.41 -5.00 6.37
CA LYS A 74 -12.35 -6.12 6.46
C LYS A 74 -11.64 -7.43 6.82
N GLY A 75 -10.53 -7.74 6.13
CA GLY A 75 -9.73 -8.94 6.42
C GLY A 75 -9.18 -8.95 7.85
N LEU A 76 -8.75 -7.81 8.38
CA LEU A 76 -8.38 -7.68 9.79
C LEU A 76 -9.58 -7.90 10.73
N ALA A 77 -10.75 -7.36 10.38
CA ALA A 77 -11.96 -7.53 11.18
C ALA A 77 -12.42 -8.99 11.22
N ASP A 78 -12.35 -9.70 10.10
CA ASP A 78 -12.70 -11.12 10.01
C ASP A 78 -11.77 -11.99 10.87
N THR A 79 -10.50 -11.62 10.99
CA THR A 79 -9.51 -12.42 11.72
C THR A 79 -9.38 -12.05 13.19
N LYS A 80 -9.53 -10.78 13.55
CA LYS A 80 -9.25 -10.24 14.90
C LYS A 80 -10.46 -9.58 15.57
N GLY A 81 -11.56 -9.46 14.85
CA GLY A 81 -12.73 -8.68 15.25
C GLY A 81 -12.59 -7.18 14.96
N GLU A 82 -13.71 -6.52 14.68
CA GLU A 82 -13.76 -5.12 14.23
C GLU A 82 -13.04 -4.15 15.17
N LYS A 83 -13.23 -4.29 16.48
CA LYS A 83 -12.63 -3.40 17.48
C LYS A 83 -11.10 -3.39 17.42
N VAL A 84 -10.48 -4.53 17.18
CA VAL A 84 -9.02 -4.66 17.07
C VAL A 84 -8.57 -4.16 15.70
N ALA A 85 -9.27 -4.55 14.64
CA ALA A 85 -8.99 -4.14 13.28
C ALA A 85 -8.96 -2.62 13.13
N ILE A 86 -9.98 -1.93 13.64
CA ILE A 86 -10.06 -0.47 13.57
C ILE A 86 -8.94 0.22 14.35
N ARG A 87 -8.56 -0.32 15.50
CA ARG A 87 -7.43 0.21 16.26
C ARG A 87 -6.12 0.13 15.47
N GLU A 88 -5.88 -0.98 14.78
CA GLU A 88 -4.71 -1.14 13.90
C GLU A 88 -4.82 -0.24 12.67
N MET A 89 -6.00 -0.17 12.05
CA MET A 89 -6.24 0.64 10.86
C MET A 89 -6.11 2.15 11.10
N ARG A 90 -6.29 2.66 12.32
CA ARG A 90 -6.01 4.07 12.64
C ARG A 90 -4.59 4.50 12.23
N GLY A 91 -3.62 3.60 12.37
CA GLY A 91 -2.25 3.83 11.92
C GLY A 91 -2.04 3.47 10.45
N LEU A 92 -2.57 2.32 10.01
CA LEU A 92 -2.31 1.76 8.69
C LEU A 92 -3.03 2.49 7.55
N ALA A 93 -4.31 2.87 7.74
CA ALA A 93 -5.12 3.50 6.69
C ALA A 93 -4.49 4.80 6.17
N SER A 94 -3.84 5.56 7.05
CA SER A 94 -3.18 6.81 6.65
C SER A 94 -2.05 6.63 5.63
N TRP A 95 -1.44 5.45 5.56
CA TRP A 95 -0.39 5.15 4.59
C TRP A 95 -0.95 5.00 3.17
N TYR A 96 -2.20 4.51 3.03
CA TYR A 96 -2.86 4.40 1.73
C TYR A 96 -3.13 5.77 1.09
N LEU A 97 -3.27 6.83 1.90
CA LEU A 97 -3.47 8.20 1.42
C LEU A 97 -2.17 9.00 1.26
N LYS A 98 -1.00 8.39 1.54
CA LYS A 98 0.29 9.08 1.47
C LYS A 98 0.56 9.61 0.06
N GLY A 99 0.95 10.88 -0.01
CA GLY A 99 1.29 11.55 -1.26
C GLY A 99 0.08 12.11 -2.02
N LEU A 100 -1.16 11.86 -1.55
CA LEU A 100 -2.35 12.39 -2.19
C LEU A 100 -2.73 13.77 -1.61
N PRO A 101 -3.29 14.66 -2.43
CA PRO A 101 -3.79 15.98 -1.96
C PRO A 101 -4.78 15.81 -0.82
N SER A 102 -4.85 16.78 0.07
CA SER A 102 -5.76 16.81 1.24
C SER A 102 -5.62 15.64 2.24
N SER A 103 -4.69 14.71 2.03
CA SER A 103 -4.52 13.52 2.89
C SER A 103 -4.32 13.87 4.37
N ARG A 104 -3.77 15.06 4.68
CA ARG A 104 -3.49 15.48 6.06
C ARG A 104 -4.76 15.64 6.90
N ILE A 105 -5.85 16.17 6.30
CA ILE A 105 -7.14 16.36 6.98
C ILE A 105 -7.72 14.99 7.34
N PHE A 106 -7.80 14.10 6.36
CA PHE A 106 -8.39 12.77 6.53
C PHE A 106 -7.57 11.86 7.47
N LYS A 107 -6.25 12.05 7.60
CA LYS A 107 -5.43 11.35 8.59
C LYS A 107 -5.86 11.63 10.03
N ASN A 108 -6.26 12.86 10.33
CA ASN A 108 -6.77 13.19 11.66
C ASN A 108 -8.10 12.47 11.94
N GLU A 109 -9.00 12.44 10.97
CA GLU A 109 -10.28 11.72 11.09
C GLU A 109 -10.05 10.21 11.26
N MET A 110 -9.17 9.62 10.46
CA MET A 110 -8.78 8.21 10.58
C MET A 110 -8.25 7.85 11.97
N SER A 111 -7.53 8.76 12.62
CA SER A 111 -7.01 8.52 13.97
C SER A 111 -8.09 8.37 15.04
N GLN A 112 -9.31 8.85 14.76
CA GLN A 112 -10.44 8.87 15.69
C GLN A 112 -11.57 7.89 15.33
N MET A 113 -11.49 7.20 14.19
CA MET A 113 -12.50 6.23 13.75
C MET A 113 -12.66 5.08 14.74
N ASN A 114 -13.87 4.55 14.89
CA ASN A 114 -14.21 3.48 15.82
C ASN A 114 -14.81 2.24 15.15
N THR A 115 -15.30 2.37 13.93
CA THR A 115 -15.97 1.32 13.17
C THR A 115 -15.45 1.23 11.73
N LEU A 116 -15.73 0.11 11.06
CA LEU A 116 -15.48 -0.02 9.61
C LEU A 116 -16.32 1.01 8.82
N GLU A 117 -17.52 1.31 9.29
CA GLU A 117 -18.37 2.32 8.67
C GLU A 117 -17.74 3.72 8.74
N ASP A 118 -17.10 4.07 9.87
CA ASP A 118 -16.34 5.33 9.97
C ASP A 118 -15.23 5.39 8.89
N LEU A 119 -14.46 4.31 8.75
CA LEU A 119 -13.41 4.24 7.73
C LEU A 119 -13.98 4.39 6.32
N GLU A 120 -15.06 3.68 6.00
CA GLU A 120 -15.72 3.76 4.70
C GLU A 120 -16.22 5.18 4.39
N ASN A 121 -16.83 5.84 5.38
CA ASN A 121 -17.30 7.21 5.25
C ASN A 121 -16.14 8.20 5.00
N ILE A 122 -15.04 8.06 5.74
CA ILE A 122 -13.84 8.89 5.57
C ILE A 122 -13.26 8.71 4.17
N LEU A 123 -13.11 7.48 3.72
CA LEU A 123 -12.54 7.17 2.39
C LEU A 123 -13.46 7.66 1.26
N ARG A 124 -14.78 7.54 1.42
CA ARG A 124 -15.75 8.08 0.45
C ARG A 124 -15.66 9.60 0.34
N GLN A 125 -15.63 10.32 1.46
CA GLN A 125 -15.45 11.77 1.47
C GLN A 125 -14.12 12.18 0.85
N PHE A 126 -13.05 11.43 1.12
CA PHE A 126 -11.76 11.66 0.49
C PHE A 126 -11.84 11.56 -1.03
N MET A 127 -12.53 10.54 -1.57
CA MET A 127 -12.74 10.37 -3.00
C MET A 127 -13.54 11.52 -3.62
N GLU A 128 -14.58 12.01 -2.95
CA GLU A 128 -15.38 13.15 -3.41
C GLU A 128 -14.52 14.42 -3.52
N VAL A 129 -13.68 14.68 -2.52
CA VAL A 129 -12.74 15.83 -2.55
C VAL A 129 -11.75 15.71 -3.69
N GLN A 130 -11.20 14.51 -3.95
CA GLN A 130 -10.26 14.30 -5.06
C GLN A 130 -10.93 14.52 -6.43
N ARG A 131 -12.14 14.02 -6.62
CA ARG A 131 -12.93 14.25 -7.85
C ARG A 131 -13.26 15.72 -8.06
N GLY A 132 -13.60 16.44 -6.98
CA GLY A 132 -13.83 17.89 -7.03
C GLY A 132 -12.56 18.66 -7.44
N ASN A 133 -11.40 18.29 -6.93
CA ASN A 133 -10.12 18.91 -7.29
C ASN A 133 -9.73 18.66 -8.76
N GLN A 134 -10.01 17.47 -9.29
CA GLN A 134 -9.75 17.15 -10.70
C GLN A 134 -10.62 18.00 -11.65
N ASN A 135 -11.87 18.25 -11.30
CA ASN A 135 -12.78 19.07 -12.10
C ASN A 135 -12.41 20.57 -12.11
N HIS A 136 -11.64 21.05 -11.13
CA HIS A 136 -11.15 22.44 -11.08
C HIS A 136 -9.83 22.66 -11.84
N LEU A 137 -9.12 21.57 -12.20
CA LEU A 137 -7.87 21.61 -12.98
C LEU A 137 -8.10 21.30 -14.48
N GLY A 138 -9.30 20.96 -14.86
CA GLY A 138 -9.72 20.70 -16.23
C GLY A 138 -10.20 21.98 -16.92
N PHE A 139 -9.28 22.70 -17.50
CA PHE A 139 -9.57 23.67 -18.55
C PHE A 139 -9.39 23.02 -19.91
#